data_f41225236f36705f4f2fb1aaf1456813
#
_entry.id   f41225236f36705f4f2fb1aaf1456813
#
_cell.length_a   1.000
_cell.length_b   1.000
_cell.length_c   1.000
_cell.angle_alpha   90.00
_cell.angle_beta   90.00
_cell.angle_gamma   90.00
#
_symmetry.space_group_name_H-M   'P 1'
#
loop_
_entity.id
_entity.type
_entity.pdbx_description
1 polymer ?
#
loop_
_entity_poly.entity_id
_entity_poly.type
_entity_poly.pdbx_seq_one_letter_code
_entity_poly.pdbx_strand_id
1 'polypeptide(L)'
;MEQNENRKHHEIDTGRWTEDRFAALRAPADWRPDVARGLALLRRKRERTHARGRKTAWVAASVLATGFSLTATPATRAFAQRCVSACVSESNWMVHWFGHSPDALFSSAYISPEDRKVAPDFTLTDASDRPVTLSDQRGKVVLLNFWATWCVPCKAEIPWFVTFMQQHAGGDFAVIGVSMDEDGWTSVRPFIEEKRVNYPIVMGGEDIPRMYGGVQSLPSTFIIDKSGRIAAIHKGLCSRTEYEGDIQAVLKERP
;
A
#
# COMPACT_ATOMS: atom_id res chain seq x y z
N MET A 1 15.50 -55.02 -25.97
CA MET A 1 14.10 -55.34 -25.61
C MET A 1 14.03 -55.29 -24.11
N GLU A 2 12.98 -54.75 -23.54
CA GLU A 2 12.76 -54.56 -22.08
C GLU A 2 13.57 -53.44 -21.40
N GLN A 3 13.07 -52.23 -21.46
CA GLN A 3 13.11 -51.23 -20.39
C GLN A 3 12.31 -49.99 -20.83
N ASN A 4 11.00 -50.12 -21.05
CA ASN A 4 10.13 -48.96 -21.30
C ASN A 4 8.70 -49.19 -20.79
N GLU A 5 8.56 -49.61 -19.57
CA GLU A 5 7.26 -49.71 -18.90
C GLU A 5 7.41 -49.41 -17.41
N ASN A 6 7.52 -48.15 -17.04
CA ASN A 6 7.04 -47.67 -15.72
C ASN A 6 7.16 -46.16 -15.55
N ARG A 7 6.47 -45.40 -16.39
CA ARG A 7 6.20 -44.03 -16.09
C ARG A 7 4.70 -43.76 -16.20
N LYS A 8 3.92 -44.43 -15.34
CA LYS A 8 2.55 -43.94 -15.08
C LYS A 8 2.68 -42.64 -14.32
N HIS A 9 2.59 -41.53 -15.07
CA HIS A 9 2.34 -40.24 -14.51
C HIS A 9 1.05 -40.35 -13.69
N HIS A 10 1.16 -40.13 -12.41
CA HIS A 10 0.03 -39.81 -11.54
C HIS A 10 -0.46 -38.46 -12.00
N GLU A 11 -1.36 -38.44 -12.97
CA GLU A 11 -2.12 -37.26 -13.36
C GLU A 11 -3.04 -36.96 -12.18
N ILE A 12 -2.58 -36.05 -11.32
CA ILE A 12 -3.41 -35.55 -10.22
C ILE A 12 -4.57 -34.84 -10.92
N ASP A 13 -5.77 -35.41 -10.79
CA ASP A 13 -7.01 -34.80 -11.27
C ASP A 13 -7.29 -33.51 -10.45
N THR A 14 -6.59 -32.47 -10.86
CA THR A 14 -6.67 -31.13 -10.22
C THR A 14 -8.07 -30.53 -10.37
N GLY A 15 -8.84 -30.93 -11.37
CA GLY A 15 -10.22 -30.49 -11.59
C GLY A 15 -11.16 -30.98 -10.49
N ARG A 16 -11.09 -32.26 -10.17
CA ARG A 16 -11.93 -32.87 -9.11
C ARG A 16 -11.60 -32.34 -7.73
N TRP A 17 -10.31 -32.16 -7.44
CA TRP A 17 -9.87 -31.61 -6.14
C TRP A 17 -10.31 -30.17 -5.91
N THR A 18 -10.31 -29.33 -6.95
CA THR A 18 -10.79 -27.95 -6.87
C THR A 18 -12.30 -27.90 -6.76
N GLU A 19 -13.04 -28.70 -7.53
CA GLU A 19 -14.51 -28.73 -7.48
C GLU A 19 -15.03 -29.16 -6.11
N ASP A 20 -14.44 -30.19 -5.48
CA ASP A 20 -14.86 -30.65 -4.15
C ASP A 20 -14.63 -29.58 -3.07
N ARG A 21 -13.53 -28.82 -3.15
CA ARG A 21 -13.27 -27.72 -2.21
C ARG A 21 -14.17 -26.52 -2.43
N PHE A 22 -14.44 -26.15 -3.68
CA PHE A 22 -15.40 -25.07 -3.97
C PHE A 22 -16.84 -25.48 -3.69
N ALA A 23 -17.19 -26.75 -3.81
CA ALA A 23 -18.53 -27.24 -3.42
C ALA A 23 -18.78 -27.06 -1.92
N ALA A 24 -17.74 -27.26 -1.07
CA ALA A 24 -17.86 -27.02 0.37
C ALA A 24 -18.01 -25.54 0.74
N LEU A 25 -17.63 -24.62 -0.14
CA LEU A 25 -17.77 -23.16 0.05
C LEU A 25 -19.04 -22.58 -0.60
N ARG A 26 -19.82 -23.39 -1.34
CA ARG A 26 -21.09 -22.94 -1.93
C ARG A 26 -22.10 -22.73 -0.82
N ALA A 27 -22.62 -21.52 -0.76
CA ALA A 27 -23.75 -21.23 0.10
C ALA A 27 -24.95 -22.11 -0.32
N PRO A 28 -25.76 -22.60 0.62
CA PRO A 28 -27.01 -23.30 0.31
C PRO A 28 -27.86 -22.51 -0.67
N ALA A 29 -28.62 -23.16 -1.53
CA ALA A 29 -29.43 -22.51 -2.57
C ALA A 29 -30.49 -21.53 -2.02
N ASP A 30 -30.85 -21.71 -0.76
CA ASP A 30 -31.77 -20.87 0.02
C ASP A 30 -31.05 -19.83 0.87
N TRP A 31 -29.72 -19.78 0.85
CA TRP A 31 -28.95 -18.82 1.64
C TRP A 31 -29.27 -17.38 1.19
N ARG A 32 -29.77 -16.59 2.14
CA ARG A 32 -29.98 -15.15 1.96
C ARG A 32 -29.17 -14.40 3.01
N PRO A 33 -28.42 -13.36 2.61
CA PRO A 33 -27.66 -12.55 3.57
C PRO A 33 -28.65 -11.86 4.52
N ASP A 34 -28.48 -12.10 5.82
CA ASP A 34 -29.20 -11.35 6.85
C ASP A 34 -28.54 -9.99 7.07
N VAL A 35 -28.89 -9.06 6.19
CA VAL A 35 -28.37 -7.68 6.21
C VAL A 35 -28.73 -6.97 7.52
N ALA A 36 -29.91 -7.24 8.08
CA ALA A 36 -30.37 -6.64 9.34
C ALA A 36 -29.47 -7.07 10.50
N ARG A 37 -29.13 -8.36 10.57
CA ARG A 37 -28.23 -8.91 11.57
C ARG A 37 -26.80 -8.38 11.40
N GLY A 38 -26.31 -8.28 10.18
CA GLY A 38 -25.01 -7.68 9.87
C GLY A 38 -24.91 -6.22 10.32
N LEU A 39 -25.90 -5.41 9.99
CA LEU A 39 -25.99 -4.01 10.43
C LEU A 39 -26.11 -3.86 11.95
N ALA A 40 -26.88 -4.74 12.61
CA ALA A 40 -26.99 -4.75 14.08
C ALA A 40 -25.63 -5.04 14.75
N LEU A 41 -24.86 -5.98 14.21
CA LEU A 41 -23.51 -6.28 14.71
C LEU A 41 -22.54 -5.10 14.53
N LEU A 42 -22.59 -4.43 13.41
CA LEU A 42 -21.79 -3.22 13.14
C LEU A 42 -22.17 -2.07 14.07
N ARG A 43 -23.48 -1.84 14.30
CA ARG A 43 -23.97 -0.83 15.28
C ARG A 43 -23.47 -1.12 16.68
N ARG A 44 -23.60 -2.37 17.16
CA ARG A 44 -23.08 -2.80 18.47
C ARG A 44 -21.57 -2.63 18.59
N LYS A 45 -20.81 -2.91 17.52
CA LYS A 45 -19.35 -2.71 17.51
C LYS A 45 -19.03 -1.22 17.64
N ARG A 46 -19.72 -0.36 16.89
CA ARG A 46 -19.56 1.11 16.94
C ARG A 46 -19.91 1.68 18.33
N GLU A 47 -21.00 1.23 18.94
CA GLU A 47 -21.40 1.65 20.28
C GLU A 47 -20.37 1.26 21.36
N ARG A 48 -19.80 0.05 21.26
CA ARG A 48 -18.73 -0.41 22.17
C ARG A 48 -17.45 0.41 22.02
N THR A 49 -17.07 0.82 20.82
CA THR A 49 -15.91 1.70 20.60
C THR A 49 -16.14 3.10 21.15
N HIS A 50 -17.33 3.67 20.95
CA HIS A 50 -17.70 4.97 21.52
C HIS A 50 -17.81 4.94 23.06
N ALA A 51 -18.33 3.86 23.65
CA ALA A 51 -18.40 3.72 25.10
C ALA A 51 -17.01 3.57 25.73
N ARG A 52 -16.07 2.87 25.08
CA ARG A 52 -14.66 2.79 25.51
C ARG A 52 -13.96 4.14 25.41
N GLY A 53 -14.12 4.86 24.31
CA GLY A 53 -13.55 6.20 24.13
C GLY A 53 -14.03 7.22 25.16
N ARG A 54 -15.31 7.16 25.56
CA ARG A 54 -15.83 8.04 26.63
C ARG A 54 -15.23 7.73 28.00
N LYS A 55 -15.05 6.45 28.35
CA LYS A 55 -14.42 6.08 29.62
C LYS A 55 -12.96 6.48 29.70
N THR A 56 -12.20 6.30 28.61
CA THR A 56 -10.81 6.76 28.55
C THR A 56 -10.69 8.28 28.57
N ALA A 57 -11.60 9.01 27.93
CA ALA A 57 -11.62 10.47 28.00
C ALA A 57 -11.90 11.01 29.41
N TRP A 58 -12.80 10.39 30.17
CA TRP A 58 -13.06 10.76 31.54
C TRP A 58 -11.90 10.45 32.49
N VAL A 59 -11.22 9.32 32.30
CA VAL A 59 -9.99 8.99 33.06
C VAL A 59 -8.87 9.99 32.74
N ALA A 60 -8.66 10.31 31.46
CA ALA A 60 -7.67 11.30 31.06
C ALA A 60 -7.99 12.72 31.60
N ALA A 61 -9.25 13.13 31.59
CA ALA A 61 -9.69 14.41 32.15
C ALA A 61 -9.49 14.46 33.67
N SER A 62 -9.76 13.35 34.40
CA SER A 62 -9.54 13.27 35.85
C SER A 62 -8.04 13.35 36.20
N VAL A 63 -7.18 12.67 35.42
CA VAL A 63 -5.72 12.72 35.63
C VAL A 63 -5.16 14.12 35.32
N LEU A 64 -5.68 14.80 34.32
CA LEU A 64 -5.29 16.18 34.01
C LEU A 64 -5.76 17.17 35.06
N ALA A 65 -6.98 17.02 35.61
CA ALA A 65 -7.52 17.89 36.64
C ALA A 65 -6.78 17.73 38.00
N THR A 66 -6.43 16.50 38.37
CA THR A 66 -5.63 16.25 39.59
C THR A 66 -4.16 16.64 39.41
N GLY A 67 -3.60 16.49 38.21
CA GLY A 67 -2.23 16.94 37.87
C GLY A 67 -2.08 18.46 37.92
N PHE A 68 -3.12 19.20 37.49
CA PHE A 68 -3.08 20.67 37.49
C PHE A 68 -3.09 21.27 38.91
N SER A 69 -3.75 20.60 39.89
CA SER A 69 -3.76 21.05 41.30
C SER A 69 -2.42 20.86 42.03
N LEU A 70 -1.53 19.98 41.53
CA LEU A 70 -0.26 19.67 42.18
C LEU A 70 0.94 20.44 41.64
N THR A 71 0.75 21.31 40.62
CA THR A 71 1.87 22.00 39.91
C THR A 71 2.18 23.40 40.46
N ALA A 72 1.91 23.69 41.73
CA ALA A 72 2.17 25.01 42.31
C ALA A 72 3.65 25.31 42.58
N THR A 73 4.58 24.34 42.47
CA THR A 73 6.02 24.55 42.71
C THR A 73 6.89 24.22 41.53
N PRO A 74 8.02 24.95 41.33
CA PRO A 74 8.93 24.67 40.18
C PRO A 74 9.55 23.26 40.21
N ALA A 75 9.68 22.64 41.37
CA ALA A 75 10.20 21.26 41.52
C ALA A 75 9.24 20.19 40.95
N THR A 76 7.93 20.39 41.09
CA THR A 76 6.93 19.44 40.56
C THR A 76 6.78 19.55 39.04
N ARG A 77 7.05 20.73 38.44
CA ARG A 77 7.10 20.90 36.98
C ARG A 77 8.27 20.13 36.35
N ALA A 78 9.46 20.17 36.98
CA ALA A 78 10.64 19.45 36.48
C ALA A 78 10.46 17.93 36.59
N PHE A 79 9.78 17.45 37.63
CA PHE A 79 9.46 16.02 37.80
C PHE A 79 8.44 15.55 36.75
N ALA A 80 7.35 16.30 36.52
CA ALA A 80 6.35 15.97 35.53
C ALA A 80 6.91 15.94 34.11
N GLN A 81 7.81 16.86 33.75
CA GLN A 81 8.48 16.86 32.44
C GLN A 81 9.40 15.65 32.26
N ARG A 82 10.12 15.24 33.33
CA ARG A 82 10.95 14.01 33.27
C ARG A 82 10.11 12.73 33.17
N CYS A 83 8.97 12.65 33.86
CA CYS A 83 8.09 11.49 33.74
C CYS A 83 7.43 11.39 32.34
N VAL A 84 7.03 12.51 31.75
CA VAL A 84 6.46 12.52 30.41
C VAL A 84 7.51 12.14 29.36
N SER A 85 8.73 12.66 29.45
CA SER A 85 9.81 12.29 28.53
C SER A 85 10.23 10.81 28.68
N ALA A 86 10.28 10.26 29.89
CA ALA A 86 10.55 8.85 30.11
C ALA A 86 9.43 7.94 29.56
N CYS A 87 8.15 8.29 29.75
CA CYS A 87 7.03 7.52 29.21
C CYS A 87 6.97 7.56 27.66
N VAL A 88 7.37 8.65 27.04
CA VAL A 88 7.41 8.75 25.56
C VAL A 88 8.59 7.97 24.97
N SER A 89 9.74 7.91 25.68
CA SER A 89 10.89 7.14 25.20
C SER A 89 10.75 5.62 25.39
N GLU A 90 9.88 5.17 26.33
CA GLU A 90 9.68 3.74 26.59
C GLU A 90 8.50 3.11 25.84
N SER A 91 7.71 3.87 25.07
CA SER A 91 6.59 3.32 24.28
C SER A 91 7.05 2.35 23.16
N ASN A 92 8.34 2.20 22.95
CA ASN A 92 8.92 1.28 21.96
C ASN A 92 8.80 -0.22 22.35
N TRP A 93 8.51 -0.55 23.61
CA TRP A 93 8.36 -1.94 24.06
C TRP A 93 7.02 -2.57 23.62
N MET A 94 5.95 -1.77 23.46
CA MET A 94 4.67 -2.26 22.96
C MET A 94 4.74 -2.71 21.50
N VAL A 95 5.56 -2.07 20.69
CA VAL A 95 5.79 -2.46 19.28
C VAL A 95 6.55 -3.79 19.21
N HIS A 96 7.39 -4.07 20.20
CA HIS A 96 8.18 -5.32 20.24
C HIS A 96 7.41 -6.54 20.75
N TRP A 97 6.35 -6.34 21.54
CA TRP A 97 5.54 -7.43 22.13
C TRP A 97 4.33 -7.83 21.29
N PHE A 98 3.77 -6.92 20.50
CA PHE A 98 2.66 -7.19 19.58
C PHE A 98 3.09 -7.37 18.12
N GLY A 99 4.32 -7.74 17.90
CA GLY A 99 5.10 -8.05 16.69
C GLY A 99 4.41 -8.33 15.36
N HIS A 100 3.20 -7.85 15.14
CA HIS A 100 2.55 -7.73 13.83
C HIS A 100 1.60 -6.53 13.90
N SER A 101 2.13 -5.34 13.55
CA SER A 101 1.27 -4.19 13.31
C SER A 101 0.30 -4.54 12.19
N PRO A 102 -1.02 -4.35 12.34
CA PRO A 102 -1.97 -4.40 11.23
C PRO A 102 -1.62 -3.38 10.13
N ASP A 103 -0.73 -2.43 10.43
CA ASP A 103 -0.20 -1.39 9.54
C ASP A 103 0.77 -1.93 8.47
N ALA A 104 1.19 -3.20 8.54
CA ALA A 104 2.13 -3.77 7.57
C ALA A 104 1.55 -3.88 6.14
N LEU A 105 0.21 -3.85 6.00
CA LEU A 105 -0.48 -3.87 4.71
C LEU A 105 -0.74 -2.45 4.14
N PHE A 106 -0.65 -1.42 5.00
CA PHE A 106 -0.86 -0.02 4.66
C PHE A 106 0.25 0.79 5.32
N SER A 107 1.34 1.00 4.63
CA SER A 107 2.44 1.81 5.15
C SER A 107 2.92 2.79 4.11
N SER A 108 3.07 4.03 4.54
CA SER A 108 3.77 5.07 3.79
C SER A 108 5.05 5.41 4.53
N ALA A 109 6.17 5.42 3.83
CA ALA A 109 7.47 5.76 4.39
C ALA A 109 8.19 6.73 3.45
N TYR A 110 8.37 7.98 3.91
CA TYR A 110 9.29 8.93 3.28
C TYR A 110 10.72 8.63 3.74
N ILE A 111 11.65 8.59 2.81
CA ILE A 111 13.05 8.22 3.05
C ILE A 111 13.88 9.50 2.96
N SER A 112 14.68 9.77 4.00
CA SER A 112 15.57 10.92 3.99
C SER A 112 16.61 10.82 2.87
N PRO A 113 17.04 11.95 2.27
CA PRO A 113 17.89 11.93 1.08
C PRO A 113 19.18 11.11 1.22
N GLU A 114 19.77 11.08 2.41
CA GLU A 114 20.99 10.32 2.74
C GLU A 114 20.78 8.81 2.75
N ASP A 115 19.55 8.33 3.04
CA ASP A 115 19.24 6.90 3.18
C ASP A 115 18.67 6.29 1.90
N ARG A 116 18.42 7.10 0.86
CA ARG A 116 17.79 6.65 -0.38
C ARG A 116 18.70 5.71 -1.17
N LYS A 117 18.12 4.61 -1.59
CA LYS A 117 18.75 3.64 -2.50
C LYS A 117 18.38 3.94 -3.93
N VAL A 118 19.30 3.64 -4.85
CA VAL A 118 19.02 3.74 -6.28
C VAL A 118 17.89 2.77 -6.64
N ALA A 119 16.91 3.27 -7.38
CA ALA A 119 15.83 2.43 -7.91
C ALA A 119 16.41 1.45 -8.94
N PRO A 120 16.05 0.17 -8.88
CA PRO A 120 16.43 -0.80 -9.90
C PRO A 120 15.96 -0.33 -11.28
N ASP A 121 16.88 -0.33 -12.24
CA ASP A 121 16.57 0.08 -13.62
C ASP A 121 15.93 -1.06 -14.41
N PHE A 122 15.10 -0.71 -15.38
CA PHE A 122 14.49 -1.65 -16.30
C PHE A 122 14.18 -0.97 -17.64
N THR A 123 14.07 -1.79 -18.68
CA THR A 123 13.51 -1.39 -19.98
C THR A 123 12.42 -2.38 -20.35
N LEU A 124 11.19 -1.90 -20.46
CA LEU A 124 10.01 -2.69 -20.82
C LEU A 124 9.25 -2.00 -21.96
N THR A 125 8.35 -2.72 -22.59
CA THR A 125 7.55 -2.22 -23.72
C THR A 125 6.17 -1.79 -23.24
N ASP A 126 5.71 -0.61 -23.66
CA ASP A 126 4.36 -0.11 -23.36
C ASP A 126 3.29 -0.72 -24.31
N ALA A 127 2.03 -0.33 -24.09
CA ALA A 127 0.90 -0.79 -24.90
C ALA A 127 0.98 -0.40 -26.38
N SER A 128 1.86 0.51 -26.76
CA SER A 128 2.11 0.98 -28.13
C SER A 128 3.43 0.47 -28.70
N ASP A 129 4.00 -0.58 -28.11
CA ASP A 129 5.28 -1.19 -28.46
C ASP A 129 6.48 -0.22 -28.38
N ARG A 130 6.38 0.84 -27.57
CA ARG A 130 7.47 1.78 -27.33
C ARG A 130 8.27 1.34 -26.12
N PRO A 131 9.61 1.42 -26.14
CA PRO A 131 10.43 1.14 -24.99
C PRO A 131 10.22 2.21 -23.90
N VAL A 132 10.09 1.76 -22.65
CA VAL A 132 10.01 2.58 -21.46
C VAL A 132 11.15 2.17 -20.55
N THR A 133 12.13 3.03 -20.40
CA THR A 133 13.31 2.83 -19.54
C THR A 133 13.19 3.76 -18.32
N LEU A 134 13.35 3.23 -17.11
CA LEU A 134 13.28 4.05 -15.92
C LEU A 134 14.40 5.10 -15.87
N SER A 135 15.63 4.73 -16.26
CA SER A 135 16.77 5.67 -16.26
C SER A 135 16.62 6.83 -17.25
N ASP A 136 15.79 6.70 -18.29
CA ASP A 136 15.45 7.80 -19.22
C ASP A 136 14.61 8.90 -18.56
N GLN A 137 14.07 8.63 -17.36
CA GLN A 137 13.30 9.61 -16.59
C GLN A 137 14.17 10.41 -15.59
N ARG A 138 15.51 10.28 -15.66
CA ARG A 138 16.40 11.10 -14.83
C ARG A 138 16.11 12.59 -15.01
N GLY A 139 16.20 13.36 -13.93
CA GLY A 139 15.81 14.77 -13.90
C GLY A 139 14.34 15.01 -13.56
N LYS A 140 13.51 13.96 -13.57
CA LYS A 140 12.09 14.01 -13.15
C LYS A 140 11.88 13.25 -11.86
N VAL A 141 10.87 13.66 -11.11
CA VAL A 141 10.28 12.82 -10.05
C VAL A 141 9.39 11.78 -10.71
N VAL A 142 9.60 10.51 -10.39
CA VAL A 142 8.84 9.40 -11.00
C VAL A 142 7.96 8.72 -9.95
N LEU A 143 6.67 8.59 -10.25
CA LEU A 143 5.74 7.73 -9.53
C LEU A 143 5.67 6.38 -10.27
N LEU A 144 6.31 5.36 -9.69
CA LEU A 144 6.30 3.99 -10.20
C LEU A 144 5.27 3.19 -9.42
N ASN A 145 4.17 2.80 -10.06
CA ASN A 145 3.05 2.13 -9.43
C ASN A 145 2.88 0.69 -9.93
N PHE A 146 2.90 -0.27 -9.01
CA PHE A 146 2.54 -1.68 -9.26
C PHE A 146 1.05 -1.86 -9.00
N TRP A 147 0.32 -2.36 -9.99
CA TRP A 147 -1.13 -2.45 -9.97
C TRP A 147 -1.64 -3.62 -10.80
N ALA A 148 -2.96 -3.91 -10.75
CA ALA A 148 -3.61 -4.86 -11.64
C ALA A 148 -5.08 -4.44 -11.90
N THR A 149 -5.65 -4.93 -12.99
CA THR A 149 -7.05 -4.63 -13.36
C THR A 149 -8.07 -5.21 -12.39
N TRP A 150 -7.78 -6.29 -11.70
CA TRP A 150 -8.62 -6.91 -10.66
C TRP A 150 -8.43 -6.27 -9.28
N CYS A 151 -7.43 -5.45 -9.07
CA CYS A 151 -7.13 -4.79 -7.80
C CYS A 151 -8.08 -3.59 -7.57
N VAL A 152 -9.07 -3.76 -6.70
CA VAL A 152 -10.06 -2.71 -6.40
C VAL A 152 -9.44 -1.42 -5.86
N PRO A 153 -8.52 -1.44 -4.86
CA PRO A 153 -7.89 -0.21 -4.39
C PRO A 153 -7.03 0.47 -5.46
N CYS A 154 -6.38 -0.28 -6.35
CA CYS A 154 -5.60 0.29 -7.46
C CYS A 154 -6.49 1.13 -8.40
N LYS A 155 -7.71 0.66 -8.67
CA LYS A 155 -8.68 1.39 -9.50
C LYS A 155 -9.08 2.75 -8.91
N ALA A 156 -8.99 2.91 -7.59
CA ALA A 156 -9.28 4.18 -6.92
C ALA A 156 -8.14 5.20 -7.09
N GLU A 157 -6.90 4.74 -7.21
CA GLU A 157 -5.72 5.61 -7.31
C GLU A 157 -5.44 6.08 -8.75
N ILE A 158 -5.71 5.25 -9.76
CA ILE A 158 -5.41 5.54 -11.17
C ILE A 158 -5.94 6.91 -11.63
N PRO A 159 -7.19 7.34 -11.31
CA PRO A 159 -7.69 8.67 -11.68
C PRO A 159 -6.87 9.82 -11.06
N TRP A 160 -6.27 9.61 -9.88
CA TRP A 160 -5.42 10.60 -9.26
C TRP A 160 -4.11 10.73 -10.03
N PHE A 161 -3.52 9.63 -10.44
CA PHE A 161 -2.27 9.61 -11.22
C PHE A 161 -2.46 10.25 -12.60
N VAL A 162 -3.61 10.01 -13.25
CA VAL A 162 -4.00 10.73 -14.47
C VAL A 162 -4.04 12.24 -14.24
N THR A 163 -4.61 12.68 -13.12
CA THR A 163 -4.67 14.10 -12.74
C THR A 163 -3.29 14.65 -12.45
N PHE A 164 -2.43 13.92 -11.74
CA PHE A 164 -1.06 14.36 -11.44
C PHE A 164 -0.24 14.57 -12.72
N MET A 165 -0.35 13.69 -13.70
CA MET A 165 0.29 13.87 -15.01
C MET A 165 -0.18 15.14 -15.72
N GLN A 166 -1.48 15.49 -15.63
CA GLN A 166 -2.01 16.72 -16.21
C GLN A 166 -1.50 17.96 -15.48
N GLN A 167 -1.42 17.92 -14.15
CA GLN A 167 -0.95 19.04 -13.32
C GLN A 167 0.54 19.33 -13.52
N HIS A 168 1.34 18.29 -13.84
CA HIS A 168 2.79 18.39 -14.04
C HIS A 168 3.20 18.28 -15.52
N ALA A 169 2.39 18.83 -16.44
CA ALA A 169 2.68 18.82 -17.87
C ALA A 169 3.99 19.55 -18.25
N GLY A 170 4.61 20.27 -17.30
CA GLY A 170 5.90 20.95 -17.46
C GLY A 170 7.13 20.03 -17.57
N GLY A 171 6.95 18.73 -17.38
CA GLY A 171 7.99 17.71 -17.66
C GLY A 171 8.93 17.39 -16.50
N ASP A 172 8.69 17.88 -15.30
CA ASP A 172 9.47 17.59 -14.07
C ASP A 172 8.94 16.37 -13.27
N PHE A 173 7.86 15.76 -13.75
CA PHE A 173 7.20 14.61 -13.16
C PHE A 173 6.81 13.58 -14.22
N ALA A 174 6.82 12.31 -13.85
CA ALA A 174 6.35 11.22 -14.68
C ALA A 174 5.64 10.15 -13.83
N VAL A 175 4.71 9.41 -14.43
CA VAL A 175 4.12 8.20 -13.87
C VAL A 175 4.46 7.02 -14.79
N ILE A 176 4.81 5.89 -14.21
CA ILE A 176 4.94 4.60 -14.89
C ILE A 176 4.08 3.59 -14.13
N GLY A 177 3.11 2.99 -14.81
CA GLY A 177 2.31 1.90 -14.25
C GLY A 177 2.87 0.55 -14.66
N VAL A 178 3.17 -0.29 -13.68
CA VAL A 178 3.62 -1.68 -13.89
C VAL A 178 2.45 -2.60 -13.60
N SER A 179 1.85 -3.17 -14.66
CA SER A 179 0.75 -4.12 -14.51
C SER A 179 1.27 -5.48 -14.08
N MET A 180 0.53 -6.08 -13.15
CA MET A 180 0.73 -7.42 -12.60
C MET A 180 -0.34 -8.41 -13.09
N ASP A 181 -1.06 -8.07 -14.15
CA ASP A 181 -2.08 -8.93 -14.74
C ASP A 181 -1.42 -10.12 -15.45
N GLU A 182 -1.82 -11.34 -15.08
CA GLU A 182 -1.25 -12.58 -15.64
C GLU A 182 -1.68 -12.83 -17.10
N ASP A 183 -2.88 -12.37 -17.46
CA ASP A 183 -3.41 -12.44 -18.83
C ASP A 183 -2.90 -11.31 -19.74
N GLY A 184 -1.99 -10.50 -19.21
CA GLY A 184 -1.23 -9.49 -19.94
C GLY A 184 -2.11 -8.39 -20.55
N TRP A 185 -1.79 -8.04 -21.78
CA TRP A 185 -2.47 -6.95 -22.50
C TRP A 185 -3.96 -7.20 -22.77
N THR A 186 -4.44 -8.43 -22.65
CA THR A 186 -5.85 -8.78 -22.88
C THR A 186 -6.79 -8.02 -21.94
N SER A 187 -6.47 -7.98 -20.66
CA SER A 187 -7.24 -7.21 -19.67
C SER A 187 -6.78 -5.76 -19.55
N VAL A 188 -5.49 -5.51 -19.75
CA VAL A 188 -4.91 -4.19 -19.50
C VAL A 188 -5.33 -3.17 -20.56
N ARG A 189 -5.29 -3.51 -21.87
CA ARG A 189 -5.64 -2.56 -22.95
C ARG A 189 -7.06 -1.98 -22.81
N PRO A 190 -8.14 -2.78 -22.67
CA PRO A 190 -9.47 -2.24 -22.51
C PRO A 190 -9.61 -1.35 -21.26
N PHE A 191 -8.93 -1.71 -20.17
CA PHE A 191 -8.97 -0.96 -18.94
C PHE A 191 -8.31 0.42 -19.07
N ILE A 192 -7.12 0.51 -19.64
CA ILE A 192 -6.41 1.79 -19.81
C ILE A 192 -7.13 2.73 -20.77
N GLU A 193 -7.81 2.18 -21.79
CA GLU A 193 -8.66 2.93 -22.72
C GLU A 193 -9.91 3.48 -21.98
N GLU A 194 -10.63 2.63 -21.25
CA GLU A 194 -11.80 3.04 -20.47
C GLU A 194 -11.46 4.13 -19.46
N LYS A 195 -10.35 3.97 -18.73
CA LYS A 195 -9.92 4.92 -17.70
C LYS A 195 -9.16 6.13 -18.26
N ARG A 196 -8.92 6.17 -19.56
CA ARG A 196 -8.18 7.24 -20.26
C ARG A 196 -6.82 7.50 -19.59
N VAL A 197 -6.09 6.41 -19.31
CA VAL A 197 -4.76 6.50 -18.71
C VAL A 197 -3.83 7.26 -19.65
N ASN A 198 -3.16 8.30 -19.15
CA ASN A 198 -2.37 9.24 -19.93
C ASN A 198 -0.85 9.13 -19.65
N TYR A 199 -0.42 8.01 -19.12
CA TYR A 199 0.97 7.69 -18.82
C TYR A 199 1.31 6.25 -19.25
N PRO A 200 2.59 5.92 -19.46
CA PRO A 200 2.99 4.60 -19.92
C PRO A 200 2.61 3.51 -18.91
N ILE A 201 2.03 2.43 -19.44
CA ILE A 201 1.81 1.19 -18.74
C ILE A 201 2.71 0.13 -19.36
N VAL A 202 3.38 -0.65 -18.50
CA VAL A 202 4.24 -1.77 -18.89
C VAL A 202 3.85 -3.03 -18.15
N MET A 203 4.22 -4.20 -18.68
CA MET A 203 3.96 -5.49 -18.03
C MET A 203 5.15 -5.86 -17.14
N GLY A 204 4.88 -6.06 -15.82
CA GLY A 204 5.93 -6.29 -14.82
C GLY A 204 6.53 -7.69 -14.85
N GLY A 205 5.75 -8.70 -15.27
CA GLY A 205 6.17 -10.09 -15.14
C GLY A 205 6.53 -10.45 -13.70
N GLU A 206 7.42 -11.43 -13.52
CA GLU A 206 7.89 -11.85 -12.18
C GLU A 206 9.16 -11.11 -11.74
N ASP A 207 9.99 -10.65 -12.66
CA ASP A 207 11.33 -10.15 -12.36
C ASP A 207 11.29 -8.73 -11.80
N ILE A 208 10.48 -7.85 -12.38
CA ILE A 208 10.43 -6.45 -11.95
C ILE A 208 9.98 -6.31 -10.49
N PRO A 209 8.89 -6.98 -10.04
CA PRO A 209 8.52 -6.94 -8.62
C PRO A 209 9.61 -7.47 -7.68
N ARG A 210 10.37 -8.50 -8.09
CA ARG A 210 11.49 -9.04 -7.29
C ARG A 210 12.60 -8.00 -7.10
N MET A 211 12.93 -7.24 -8.13
CA MET A 211 13.94 -6.17 -8.08
C MET A 211 13.55 -5.07 -7.06
N TYR A 212 12.26 -4.82 -6.88
CA TYR A 212 11.72 -3.85 -5.93
C TYR A 212 11.39 -4.44 -4.55
N GLY A 213 12.10 -5.50 -4.15
CA GLY A 213 11.98 -6.11 -2.82
C GLY A 213 10.85 -7.14 -2.69
N GLY A 214 10.33 -7.63 -3.82
CA GLY A 214 9.22 -8.57 -3.87
C GLY A 214 7.91 -7.88 -3.51
N VAL A 215 7.26 -7.24 -4.48
CA VAL A 215 5.96 -6.59 -4.30
C VAL A 215 4.92 -7.64 -3.87
N GLN A 216 4.58 -7.65 -2.59
CA GLN A 216 3.70 -8.66 -1.97
C GLN A 216 2.24 -8.22 -1.89
N SER A 217 1.97 -6.94 -2.09
CA SER A 217 0.62 -6.36 -2.02
C SER A 217 0.42 -5.31 -3.13
N LEU A 218 -0.82 -5.20 -3.61
CA LEU A 218 -1.22 -4.17 -4.56
C LEU A 218 -2.28 -3.25 -3.94
N PRO A 219 -2.21 -1.95 -4.24
CA PRO A 219 -1.15 -1.26 -4.95
C PRO A 219 0.15 -1.17 -4.16
N SER A 220 1.29 -1.06 -4.84
CA SER A 220 2.56 -0.64 -4.25
C SER A 220 3.16 0.45 -5.12
N THR A 221 3.48 1.59 -4.52
CA THR A 221 3.94 2.76 -5.25
C THR A 221 5.27 3.24 -4.69
N PHE A 222 6.20 3.53 -5.58
CA PHE A 222 7.51 4.09 -5.27
C PHE A 222 7.59 5.49 -5.86
N ILE A 223 7.91 6.49 -5.04
CA ILE A 223 8.26 7.82 -5.51
C ILE A 223 9.78 7.86 -5.62
N ILE A 224 10.26 8.16 -6.81
CA ILE A 224 11.67 8.17 -7.18
C ILE A 224 12.09 9.61 -7.46
N ASP A 225 13.17 10.07 -6.86
CA ASP A 225 13.67 11.42 -7.01
C ASP A 225 14.36 11.66 -8.37
N LYS A 226 14.71 12.91 -8.66
CA LYS A 226 15.34 13.33 -9.90
C LYS A 226 16.68 12.65 -10.19
N SER A 227 17.37 12.18 -9.14
CA SER A 227 18.60 11.40 -9.25
C SER A 227 18.35 9.90 -9.46
N GLY A 228 17.08 9.47 -9.44
CA GLY A 228 16.62 8.09 -9.59
C GLY A 228 16.76 7.23 -8.35
N ARG A 229 16.65 7.83 -7.17
CA ARG A 229 16.70 7.15 -5.90
C ARG A 229 15.30 7.10 -5.30
N ILE A 230 14.96 6.02 -4.60
CA ILE A 230 13.65 5.83 -3.99
C ILE A 230 13.50 6.80 -2.81
N ALA A 231 12.58 7.75 -2.94
CA ALA A 231 12.31 8.79 -1.96
C ALA A 231 11.12 8.46 -1.03
N ALA A 232 10.12 7.74 -1.53
CA ALA A 232 9.03 7.26 -0.70
C ALA A 232 8.49 5.92 -1.21
N ILE A 233 7.89 5.15 -0.30
CA ILE A 233 7.27 3.85 -0.59
C ILE A 233 5.88 3.84 0.05
N HIS A 234 4.86 3.57 -0.75
CA HIS A 234 3.48 3.39 -0.31
C HIS A 234 3.05 1.94 -0.59
N LYS A 235 2.58 1.23 0.43
CA LYS A 235 2.04 -0.12 0.32
C LYS A 235 0.56 -0.12 0.68
N GLY A 236 -0.27 -0.66 -0.21
CA GLY A 236 -1.73 -0.57 -0.10
C GLY A 236 -2.26 0.81 -0.50
N LEU A 237 -3.56 1.01 -0.32
CA LEU A 237 -4.25 2.26 -0.67
C LEU A 237 -3.81 3.39 0.27
N CYS A 238 -3.18 4.41 -0.28
CA CYS A 238 -2.90 5.67 0.41
C CYS A 238 -3.93 6.74 0.05
N SER A 239 -3.95 7.84 0.80
CA SER A 239 -4.78 8.98 0.44
C SER A 239 -4.13 9.79 -0.69
N ARG A 240 -4.97 10.45 -1.49
CA ARG A 240 -4.49 11.37 -2.52
C ARG A 240 -3.56 12.46 -1.94
N THR A 241 -3.90 12.97 -0.75
CA THR A 241 -3.13 14.02 -0.08
C THR A 241 -1.73 13.56 0.32
N GLU A 242 -1.55 12.29 0.71
CA GLU A 242 -0.25 11.71 1.02
C GLU A 242 0.63 11.67 -0.24
N TYR A 243 0.10 11.18 -1.36
CA TYR A 243 0.82 11.20 -2.63
C TYR A 243 1.21 12.62 -3.04
N GLU A 244 0.26 13.57 -2.99
CA GLU A 244 0.52 14.98 -3.34
C GLU A 244 1.60 15.58 -2.43
N GLY A 245 1.56 15.29 -1.12
CA GLY A 245 2.54 15.75 -0.15
C GLY A 245 3.96 15.27 -0.48
N ASP A 246 4.12 13.98 -0.70
CA ASP A 246 5.42 13.37 -0.99
C ASP A 246 5.97 13.80 -2.36
N ILE A 247 5.12 13.83 -3.39
CA ILE A 247 5.49 14.33 -4.73
C ILE A 247 6.00 15.77 -4.63
N GLN A 248 5.26 16.65 -3.93
CA GLN A 248 5.64 18.04 -3.78
C GLN A 248 6.90 18.24 -2.94
N ALA A 249 7.13 17.40 -1.93
CA ALA A 249 8.36 17.41 -1.14
C ALA A 249 9.57 17.09 -2.04
N VAL A 250 9.50 16.00 -2.81
CA VAL A 250 10.59 15.57 -3.69
C VAL A 250 10.81 16.51 -4.87
N LEU A 251 9.76 17.12 -5.42
CA LEU A 251 9.87 18.10 -6.51
C LEU A 251 10.66 19.36 -6.09
N LYS A 252 10.52 19.79 -4.84
CA LYS A 252 11.21 20.96 -4.29
C LYS A 252 12.68 20.70 -3.97
N GLU A 253 13.10 19.47 -3.91
CA GLU A 253 14.50 19.11 -3.68
C GLU A 253 15.35 19.50 -4.89
N ARG A 254 16.53 20.03 -4.61
CA ARG A 254 17.53 20.28 -5.65
C ARG A 254 18.17 18.93 -6.02
N PRO A 255 18.47 18.71 -7.29
CA PRO A 255 19.17 17.51 -7.74
C PRO A 255 20.58 17.38 -7.16
#